data_c7afc68d38f9f620951111e21020d710
#
_entry.id   c7afc68d38f9f620951111e21020d710
#
_cell.length_a   1.000
_cell.length_b   1.000
_cell.length_c   1.000
_cell.angle_alpha   90.00
_cell.angle_beta   90.00
_cell.angle_gamma   90.00
#
_symmetry.space_group_name_H-M   'P 1'
#
loop_
_entity.id
_entity.type
_entity.pdbx_description
1 polymer ?
#
loop_
_entity_poly.entity_id
_entity_poly.type
_entity_poly.pdbx_seq_one_letter_code
_entity_poly.pdbx_strand_id
1 'polypeptide(L)'
;MEVNQTRPSYGGLRGLLDALWRIHTRDEVAVLGLVIGTDGSTYQKSGALVLLDAQGLRHGVISGGCLEPALEHAARDVHASGRAATVDFDTRSDEDLLFGSGIGCRGRVRLLLLPLPPQAPQARALFAALEQAAVLDLAFALDGENCGAGTATFAAKSAMSSSTLHWDASGHTSVAPAATTLTVQVAPPPRLLLLGAGPETPPLATFARRLGWFVSVVEHRGRWAAFAQAAQVDNLLDLAPESAASALAEEHADAVILMSHNYAIDLQYLRFCAHNPIDYVGLLGPGARRDALLEELGAADTQRLKPRLHAPVGLDLGGHGAEAIALAIAAELQRYFSARARNTATLLTALEYA
;
A
#
# COMPACT_ATOMS: atom_id res chain seq x y z
N MET A 1 -2.14 -36.26 -1.72
CA MET A 1 -2.49 -35.19 -2.70
C MET A 1 -2.52 -33.89 -1.92
N GLU A 2 -1.35 -33.24 -1.81
CA GLU A 2 -1.26 -31.93 -1.14
C GLU A 2 -2.02 -30.92 -2.02
N VAL A 3 -3.07 -30.35 -1.47
CA VAL A 3 -3.76 -29.21 -2.04
C VAL A 3 -2.77 -28.04 -1.95
N ASN A 4 -2.09 -27.76 -3.05
CA ASN A 4 -1.27 -26.58 -3.22
C ASN A 4 -2.22 -25.37 -3.15
N GLN A 5 -2.50 -24.91 -1.92
CA GLN A 5 -3.19 -23.65 -1.70
C GLN A 5 -2.26 -22.53 -2.17
N THR A 6 -2.37 -22.17 -3.46
CA THR A 6 -1.72 -20.98 -3.98
C THR A 6 -2.18 -19.81 -3.13
N ARG A 7 -1.26 -19.30 -2.28
CA ARG A 7 -1.52 -18.08 -1.50
C ARG A 7 -1.97 -16.99 -2.46
N PRO A 8 -2.97 -16.18 -2.10
CA PRO A 8 -3.44 -15.11 -2.95
C PRO A 8 -2.29 -14.15 -3.26
N SER A 9 -2.17 -13.74 -4.53
CA SER A 9 -1.18 -12.73 -4.91
C SER A 9 -1.68 -11.34 -4.53
N TYR A 10 -0.89 -10.62 -3.76
CA TYR A 10 -1.14 -9.23 -3.40
C TYR A 10 -0.51 -8.29 -4.43
N GLY A 11 -1.10 -7.09 -4.59
CA GLY A 11 -0.52 -5.99 -5.37
C GLY A 11 0.22 -4.98 -4.48
N GLY A 12 0.71 -3.92 -5.11
CA GLY A 12 1.34 -2.78 -4.43
C GLY A 12 2.50 -3.15 -3.50
N LEU A 13 2.74 -2.32 -2.50
CA LEU A 13 3.81 -2.53 -1.50
C LEU A 13 3.63 -3.86 -0.75
N ARG A 14 2.41 -4.24 -0.43
CA ARG A 14 2.14 -5.50 0.26
C ARG A 14 2.61 -6.72 -0.54
N GLY A 15 2.35 -6.72 -1.86
CA GLY A 15 2.82 -7.80 -2.74
C GLY A 15 4.34 -7.86 -2.84
N LEU A 16 5.00 -6.70 -2.86
CA LEU A 16 6.46 -6.61 -2.83
C LEU A 16 7.04 -7.18 -1.53
N LEU A 17 6.46 -6.84 -0.39
CA LEU A 17 6.91 -7.34 0.91
C LEU A 17 6.66 -8.85 1.09
N ASP A 18 5.53 -9.37 0.58
CA ASP A 18 5.28 -10.81 0.56
C ASP A 18 6.30 -11.55 -0.32
N ALA A 19 6.69 -10.98 -1.44
CA ALA A 19 7.75 -11.51 -2.29
C ALA A 19 9.12 -11.47 -1.59
N LEU A 20 9.47 -10.36 -0.96
CA LEU A 20 10.72 -10.21 -0.19
C LEU A 20 10.79 -11.24 0.93
N TRP A 21 9.70 -11.43 1.66
CA TRP A 21 9.63 -12.44 2.71
C TRP A 21 9.90 -13.86 2.17
N ARG A 22 9.30 -14.21 1.02
CA ARG A 22 9.53 -15.53 0.38
C ARG A 22 10.97 -15.72 -0.09
N ILE A 23 11.61 -14.68 -0.63
CA ILE A 23 13.02 -14.73 -1.02
C ILE A 23 13.88 -14.96 0.22
N HIS A 24 13.66 -14.21 1.28
CA HIS A 24 14.43 -14.33 2.53
C HIS A 24 14.19 -15.67 3.27
N THR A 25 13.03 -16.31 3.14
CA THR A 25 12.81 -17.65 3.70
C THR A 25 13.60 -18.74 3.00
N ARG A 26 14.11 -18.47 1.79
CA ARG A 26 15.05 -19.36 1.07
C ARG A 26 16.51 -18.98 1.27
N ASP A 27 16.79 -18.05 2.19
CA ASP A 27 18.13 -17.49 2.45
C ASP A 27 18.77 -16.86 1.20
N GLU A 28 17.93 -16.30 0.31
CA GLU A 28 18.36 -15.65 -0.92
C GLU A 28 18.42 -14.13 -0.77
N VAL A 29 19.33 -13.49 -1.51
CA VAL A 29 19.43 -12.03 -1.60
C VAL A 29 18.41 -11.52 -2.63
N ALA A 30 17.64 -10.50 -2.27
CA ALA A 30 16.83 -9.74 -3.22
C ALA A 30 17.55 -8.45 -3.64
N VAL A 31 17.14 -7.85 -4.75
CA VAL A 31 17.54 -6.49 -5.14
C VAL A 31 16.30 -5.61 -5.14
N LEU A 32 16.31 -4.57 -4.30
CA LEU A 32 15.26 -3.54 -4.28
C LEU A 32 15.65 -2.40 -5.21
N GLY A 33 14.81 -2.13 -6.20
CA GLY A 33 14.89 -0.95 -7.03
C GLY A 33 13.94 0.14 -6.51
N LEU A 34 14.47 1.33 -6.29
CA LEU A 34 13.73 2.52 -5.88
C LEU A 34 13.85 3.59 -6.97
N VAL A 35 12.74 4.08 -7.50
CA VAL A 35 12.75 5.22 -8.41
C VAL A 35 13.09 6.49 -7.62
N ILE A 36 14.26 7.06 -7.90
CA ILE A 36 14.80 8.22 -7.19
C ILE A 36 14.61 9.53 -7.97
N GLY A 37 14.32 9.46 -9.25
CA GLY A 37 14.05 10.63 -10.08
C GLY A 37 13.36 10.27 -11.39
N THR A 38 12.51 11.17 -11.88
CA THR A 38 11.84 11.03 -13.17
C THR A 38 11.76 12.38 -13.88
N ASP A 39 11.92 12.38 -15.22
CA ASP A 39 11.74 13.55 -16.05
C ASP A 39 10.93 13.17 -17.30
N GLY A 40 10.05 14.06 -17.73
CA GLY A 40 9.14 13.80 -18.85
C GLY A 40 8.03 12.77 -18.54
N SER A 41 7.59 12.07 -19.59
CA SER A 41 6.52 11.07 -19.49
C SER A 41 7.05 9.73 -19.01
N THR A 42 6.74 9.33 -17.79
CA THR A 42 7.18 8.09 -17.18
C THR A 42 6.00 7.30 -16.62
N TYR A 43 6.08 5.96 -16.69
CA TYR A 43 5.05 5.07 -16.17
C TYR A 43 4.93 5.16 -14.65
N GLN A 44 6.07 5.12 -13.95
CA GLN A 44 6.14 5.31 -12.50
C GLN A 44 6.70 6.68 -12.14
N LYS A 45 6.51 7.05 -10.88
CA LYS A 45 7.02 8.30 -10.30
C LYS A 45 8.04 7.99 -9.21
N SER A 46 8.79 9.01 -8.79
CA SER A 46 9.73 8.89 -7.66
C SER A 46 9.03 8.30 -6.43
N GLY A 47 9.72 7.40 -5.73
CA GLY A 47 9.20 6.61 -4.61
C GLY A 47 8.62 5.24 -5.02
N ALA A 48 8.45 4.95 -6.32
CA ALA A 48 8.02 3.63 -6.76
C ALA A 48 9.09 2.58 -6.48
N LEU A 49 8.64 1.40 -6.05
CA LEU A 49 9.49 0.27 -5.69
C LEU A 49 9.29 -0.90 -6.64
N VAL A 50 10.37 -1.62 -6.91
CA VAL A 50 10.39 -2.90 -7.60
C VAL A 50 11.33 -3.84 -6.87
N LEU A 51 11.01 -5.12 -6.82
CA LEU A 51 11.87 -6.15 -6.23
C LEU A 51 12.24 -7.17 -7.30
N LEU A 52 13.51 -7.55 -7.34
CA LEU A 52 14.02 -8.59 -8.20
C LEU A 52 14.66 -9.70 -7.35
N ASP A 53 14.40 -10.96 -7.70
CA ASP A 53 15.10 -12.09 -7.11
C ASP A 53 16.37 -12.46 -7.89
N ALA A 54 17.09 -13.46 -7.41
CA ALA A 54 18.33 -13.95 -8.04
C ALA A 54 18.13 -14.49 -9.48
N GLN A 55 16.90 -14.90 -9.83
CA GLN A 55 16.52 -15.40 -11.14
C GLN A 55 16.07 -14.28 -12.08
N GLY A 56 15.98 -13.04 -11.59
CA GLY A 56 15.47 -11.88 -12.32
C GLY A 56 13.95 -11.80 -12.35
N LEU A 57 13.23 -12.64 -11.58
CA LEU A 57 11.78 -12.52 -11.45
C LEU A 57 11.45 -11.23 -10.70
N ARG A 58 10.54 -10.46 -11.28
CA ARG A 58 10.18 -9.14 -10.78
C ARG A 58 8.86 -9.14 -10.01
N HIS A 59 8.84 -8.36 -8.94
CA HIS A 59 7.64 -7.98 -8.21
C HIS A 59 7.53 -6.46 -8.23
N GLY A 60 6.51 -5.95 -8.88
CA GLY A 60 6.36 -4.54 -9.23
C GLY A 60 6.71 -4.27 -10.70
N VAL A 61 6.41 -3.06 -11.15
CA VAL A 61 6.57 -2.61 -12.54
C VAL A 61 7.15 -1.20 -12.53
N ILE A 62 8.19 -0.96 -13.33
CA ILE A 62 8.81 0.37 -13.48
C ILE A 62 8.39 1.02 -14.81
N SER A 63 8.21 0.21 -15.84
CA SER A 63 7.77 0.65 -17.16
C SER A 63 6.69 -0.27 -17.75
N GLY A 64 6.26 -0.03 -18.95
CA GLY A 64 5.34 -0.91 -19.68
C GLY A 64 6.00 -2.13 -20.32
N GLY A 65 7.20 -2.53 -19.92
CA GLY A 65 7.95 -3.67 -20.48
C GLY A 65 9.26 -3.28 -21.15
N CYS A 66 9.50 -2.00 -21.37
CA CYS A 66 10.62 -1.52 -22.18
C CYS A 66 11.96 -1.42 -21.42
N LEU A 67 11.92 -1.05 -20.15
CA LEU A 67 13.13 -0.89 -19.32
C LEU A 67 13.48 -2.15 -18.53
N GLU A 68 12.57 -3.09 -18.45
CA GLU A 68 12.69 -4.27 -17.62
C GLU A 68 13.90 -5.15 -17.96
N PRO A 69 14.26 -5.44 -19.22
CA PRO A 69 15.47 -6.23 -19.53
C PRO A 69 16.76 -5.55 -19.08
N ALA A 70 16.85 -4.23 -19.23
CA ALA A 70 18.02 -3.47 -18.79
C ALA A 70 18.07 -3.37 -17.24
N LEU A 71 16.91 -3.23 -16.59
CA LEU A 71 16.79 -3.27 -15.15
C LEU A 71 17.22 -4.64 -14.57
N GLU A 72 16.79 -5.73 -15.19
CA GLU A 72 17.19 -7.10 -14.80
C GLU A 72 18.69 -7.32 -14.93
N HIS A 73 19.32 -6.76 -15.98
CA HIS A 73 20.77 -6.82 -16.13
C HIS A 73 21.49 -6.08 -15.01
N ALA A 74 21.12 -4.82 -14.77
CA ALA A 74 21.69 -4.02 -13.70
C ALA A 74 21.47 -4.64 -12.30
N ALA A 75 20.32 -5.25 -12.08
CA ALA A 75 20.04 -5.94 -10.81
C ALA A 75 20.93 -7.18 -10.61
N ARG A 76 21.25 -7.93 -11.67
CA ARG A 76 22.21 -9.04 -11.59
C ARG A 76 23.61 -8.55 -11.22
N ASP A 77 24.04 -7.41 -11.73
CA ASP A 77 25.35 -6.83 -11.38
C ASP A 77 25.39 -6.42 -9.91
N VAL A 78 24.30 -5.80 -9.39
CA VAL A 78 24.15 -5.47 -7.98
C VAL A 78 24.12 -6.73 -7.11
N HIS A 79 23.40 -7.76 -7.52
CA HIS A 79 23.36 -9.03 -6.82
C HIS A 79 24.75 -9.69 -6.75
N ALA A 80 25.50 -9.71 -7.86
CA ALA A 80 26.81 -10.32 -7.95
C ALA A 80 27.88 -9.55 -7.16
N SER A 81 27.83 -8.20 -7.19
CA SER A 81 28.79 -7.36 -6.47
C SER A 81 28.48 -7.19 -4.99
N GLY A 82 27.21 -7.40 -4.58
CA GLY A 82 26.73 -7.08 -3.23
C GLY A 82 26.76 -5.58 -2.90
N ARG A 83 26.87 -4.72 -3.90
CA ARG A 83 26.99 -3.25 -3.73
C ARG A 83 25.83 -2.54 -4.41
N ALA A 84 25.31 -1.53 -3.75
CA ALA A 84 24.27 -0.67 -4.32
C ALA A 84 24.81 0.12 -5.54
N ALA A 85 23.91 0.43 -6.48
CA ALA A 85 24.24 1.22 -7.66
C ALA A 85 23.07 2.12 -8.07
N THR A 86 23.38 3.27 -8.65
CA THR A 86 22.38 4.09 -9.36
C THR A 86 22.40 3.75 -10.84
N VAL A 87 21.20 3.65 -11.44
CA VAL A 87 21.00 3.35 -12.87
C VAL A 87 20.12 4.43 -13.47
N ASP A 88 20.48 4.86 -14.66
CA ASP A 88 19.78 5.92 -15.37
C ASP A 88 19.28 5.39 -16.73
N PHE A 89 17.96 5.43 -16.95
CA PHE A 89 17.32 5.05 -18.19
C PHE A 89 16.73 6.28 -18.84
N ASP A 90 17.34 6.75 -19.94
CA ASP A 90 16.89 7.89 -20.72
C ASP A 90 16.32 7.42 -22.07
N THR A 91 15.02 7.54 -22.27
CA THR A 91 14.31 7.15 -23.48
C THR A 91 13.90 8.35 -24.34
N ARG A 92 14.55 9.51 -24.16
CA ARG A 92 14.22 10.77 -24.87
C ARG A 92 14.97 10.93 -26.20
N SER A 93 16.00 10.12 -26.47
CA SER A 93 16.80 10.23 -27.70
C SER A 93 16.02 9.74 -28.92
N ASP A 94 16.17 10.45 -30.05
CA ASP A 94 15.53 10.07 -31.33
C ASP A 94 16.13 8.77 -31.92
N GLU A 95 17.32 8.35 -31.52
CA GLU A 95 17.95 7.10 -31.92
C GLU A 95 17.17 5.88 -31.43
N ASP A 96 16.54 5.96 -30.26
CA ASP A 96 15.64 4.93 -29.72
C ASP A 96 14.36 4.74 -30.55
N LEU A 97 13.93 5.75 -31.30
CA LEU A 97 12.77 5.66 -32.20
C LEU A 97 13.08 4.94 -33.51
N LEU A 98 14.32 5.01 -33.98
CA LEU A 98 14.73 4.48 -35.31
C LEU A 98 15.32 3.07 -35.22
N PHE A 99 15.97 2.72 -34.13
CA PHE A 99 16.68 1.46 -33.94
C PHE A 99 16.30 0.71 -32.65
N GLY A 100 15.48 1.28 -31.79
CA GLY A 100 15.13 0.79 -30.48
C GLY A 100 13.74 0.17 -30.41
N SER A 101 13.28 0.02 -29.21
CA SER A 101 12.09 -0.69 -28.75
C SER A 101 10.74 -0.13 -29.22
N GLY A 102 10.66 0.95 -30.00
CA GLY A 102 9.40 1.62 -30.36
C GLY A 102 8.70 2.24 -29.16
N ILE A 103 9.46 2.63 -28.12
CA ILE A 103 8.95 3.11 -26.84
C ILE A 103 8.33 4.49 -27.02
N GLY A 104 7.00 4.57 -26.90
CA GLY A 104 6.25 5.82 -26.98
C GLY A 104 6.40 6.76 -25.76
N CYS A 105 7.16 6.36 -24.74
CA CYS A 105 7.38 7.12 -23.51
C CYS A 105 8.68 7.93 -23.64
N ARG A 106 8.59 9.24 -23.89
CA ARG A 106 9.74 10.15 -23.86
C ARG A 106 10.01 10.61 -22.44
N GLY A 107 10.71 9.77 -21.65
CA GLY A 107 11.01 10.07 -20.25
C GLY A 107 12.37 9.57 -19.83
N ARG A 108 12.82 10.06 -18.69
CA ARG A 108 14.03 9.61 -18.00
C ARG A 108 13.62 9.06 -16.63
N VAL A 109 14.16 7.90 -16.26
CA VAL A 109 13.93 7.27 -14.95
C VAL A 109 15.27 6.92 -14.35
N ARG A 110 15.53 7.44 -13.16
CA ARG A 110 16.71 7.11 -12.37
C ARG A 110 16.32 6.22 -11.20
N LEU A 111 17.02 5.12 -11.01
CA LEU A 111 16.79 4.17 -9.92
C LEU A 111 18.04 4.04 -9.04
N LEU A 112 17.80 3.83 -7.75
CA LEU A 112 18.76 3.25 -6.83
C LEU A 112 18.44 1.76 -6.70
N LEU A 113 19.41 0.90 -6.96
CA LEU A 113 19.35 -0.54 -6.77
C LEU A 113 20.11 -0.92 -5.50
N LEU A 114 19.43 -1.61 -4.58
CA LEU A 114 19.96 -1.97 -3.27
C LEU A 114 19.95 -3.49 -3.10
N PRO A 115 21.09 -4.14 -2.82
CA PRO A 115 21.06 -5.54 -2.40
C PRO A 115 20.41 -5.64 -1.02
N LEU A 116 19.46 -6.56 -0.87
CA LEU A 116 18.76 -6.86 0.37
C LEU A 116 19.04 -8.32 0.76
N PRO A 117 20.15 -8.61 1.45
CA PRO A 117 20.35 -9.92 2.01
C PRO A 117 19.34 -10.22 3.13
N PRO A 118 19.10 -11.50 3.49
CA PRO A 118 18.38 -11.84 4.69
C PRO A 118 18.91 -11.05 5.89
N GLN A 119 18.02 -10.50 6.72
CA GLN A 119 18.37 -9.65 7.88
C GLN A 119 18.86 -8.21 7.54
N ALA A 120 18.84 -7.78 6.28
CA ALA A 120 19.16 -6.40 5.93
C ALA A 120 18.36 -5.38 6.77
N PRO A 121 18.98 -4.33 7.32
CA PRO A 121 18.29 -3.31 8.12
C PRO A 121 17.13 -2.65 7.36
N GLN A 122 17.28 -2.44 6.05
CA GLN A 122 16.26 -1.88 5.17
C GLN A 122 15.02 -2.78 5.09
N ALA A 123 15.21 -4.10 4.92
CA ALA A 123 14.14 -5.07 4.91
C ALA A 123 13.41 -5.11 6.27
N ARG A 124 14.18 -5.11 7.36
CA ARG A 124 13.63 -5.07 8.73
C ARG A 124 12.80 -3.80 8.97
N ALA A 125 13.28 -2.64 8.49
CA ALA A 125 12.56 -1.38 8.58
C ALA A 125 11.23 -1.43 7.82
N LEU A 126 11.24 -1.97 6.59
CA LEU A 126 10.04 -2.14 5.78
C LEU A 126 9.00 -3.04 6.46
N PHE A 127 9.42 -4.18 7.00
CA PHE A 127 8.51 -5.09 7.72
C PHE A 127 7.98 -4.46 9.01
N ALA A 128 8.85 -3.82 9.80
CA ALA A 128 8.44 -3.17 11.05
C ALA A 128 7.45 -2.01 10.79
N ALA A 129 7.67 -1.21 9.76
CA ALA A 129 6.74 -0.15 9.36
C ALA A 129 5.39 -0.71 8.90
N LEU A 130 5.39 -1.85 8.18
CA LEU A 130 4.17 -2.53 7.77
C LEU A 130 3.35 -3.02 8.98
N GLU A 131 4.00 -3.69 9.93
CA GLU A 131 3.36 -4.20 11.15
C GLU A 131 2.74 -3.08 11.99
N GLN A 132 3.45 -1.96 12.11
CA GLN A 132 3.03 -0.81 12.92
C GLN A 132 2.10 0.16 12.18
N ALA A 133 1.72 -0.12 10.93
CA ALA A 133 0.98 0.79 10.06
C ALA A 133 1.62 2.20 10.00
N ALA A 134 2.95 2.25 10.05
CA ALA A 134 3.74 3.46 10.15
C ALA A 134 4.20 3.95 8.78
N VAL A 135 4.32 5.26 8.63
CA VAL A 135 5.04 5.87 7.51
C VAL A 135 6.53 5.66 7.77
N LEU A 136 7.25 5.23 6.73
CA LEU A 136 8.68 4.96 6.77
C LEU A 136 9.42 6.00 5.94
N ASP A 137 10.28 6.76 6.57
CA ASP A 137 11.20 7.69 5.93
C ASP A 137 12.55 6.98 5.71
N LEU A 138 12.91 6.80 4.43
CA LEU A 138 14.17 6.20 4.00
C LEU A 138 15.08 7.31 3.46
N ALA A 139 16.30 7.43 3.99
CA ALA A 139 17.27 8.36 3.48
C ALA A 139 18.53 7.62 3.02
N PHE A 140 19.07 7.99 1.85
CA PHE A 140 20.17 7.28 1.18
C PHE A 140 21.28 8.24 0.76
N ALA A 141 22.52 7.76 0.78
CA ALA A 141 23.61 8.29 0.00
C ALA A 141 23.54 7.75 -1.44
N LEU A 142 23.73 8.62 -2.43
CA LEU A 142 23.60 8.24 -3.84
C LEU A 142 24.94 8.09 -4.57
N ASP A 143 26.00 8.65 -4.03
CA ASP A 143 27.27 8.79 -4.74
C ASP A 143 28.46 8.20 -3.97
N GLY A 144 29.50 7.86 -4.74
CA GLY A 144 30.79 7.41 -4.22
C GLY A 144 30.75 6.04 -3.56
N GLU A 145 31.70 5.82 -2.66
CA GLU A 145 31.84 4.55 -1.92
C GLU A 145 30.70 4.28 -0.93
N ASN A 146 29.95 5.32 -0.56
CA ASN A 146 28.82 5.26 0.35
C ASN A 146 27.46 5.05 -0.35
N CYS A 147 27.44 4.88 -1.67
CA CYS A 147 26.19 4.65 -2.40
C CYS A 147 25.37 3.52 -1.76
N GLY A 148 24.11 3.80 -1.44
CA GLY A 148 23.20 2.86 -0.77
C GLY A 148 23.25 2.87 0.76
N ALA A 149 24.30 3.47 1.39
CA ALA A 149 24.28 3.70 2.83
C ALA A 149 23.12 4.62 3.22
N GLY A 150 22.55 4.45 4.41
CA GLY A 150 21.40 5.28 4.74
C GLY A 150 20.79 5.05 6.11
N THR A 151 19.59 5.59 6.24
CA THR A 151 18.81 5.51 7.47
C THR A 151 17.35 5.21 7.16
N ALA A 152 16.68 4.54 8.10
CA ALA A 152 15.24 4.35 8.10
C ALA A 152 14.67 4.87 9.41
N THR A 153 13.73 5.78 9.33
CA THR A 153 13.02 6.31 10.50
C THR A 153 11.53 6.04 10.35
N PHE A 154 10.91 5.48 11.38
CA PHE A 154 9.47 5.26 11.42
C PHE A 154 8.93 5.43 12.83
N ALA A 155 7.70 5.90 12.93
CA ALA A 155 6.96 6.03 14.17
C ALA A 155 5.58 5.43 13.99
N ALA A 156 5.16 4.55 14.90
CA ALA A 156 3.79 4.07 14.90
C ALA A 156 2.82 5.23 15.12
N LYS A 157 1.62 5.16 14.52
CA LYS A 157 0.57 6.20 14.68
C LYS A 157 0.23 6.50 16.13
N SER A 158 0.46 5.53 17.04
CA SER A 158 0.15 5.63 18.48
C SER A 158 1.38 5.85 19.36
N ALA A 159 2.60 5.86 18.81
CA ALA A 159 3.82 5.93 19.60
C ALA A 159 4.37 7.37 19.69
N MET A 160 4.79 7.77 20.91
CA MET A 160 5.50 9.03 21.16
C MET A 160 7.00 8.95 20.80
N SER A 161 7.50 7.78 20.38
CA SER A 161 8.89 7.57 20.02
C SER A 161 9.03 7.06 18.60
N SER A 162 10.03 7.58 17.87
CA SER A 162 10.43 7.06 16.56
C SER A 162 11.55 6.05 16.72
N SER A 163 11.57 5.03 15.87
CA SER A 163 12.67 4.08 15.73
C SER A 163 13.52 4.49 14.53
N THR A 164 14.84 4.46 14.70
CA THR A 164 15.78 4.76 13.61
C THR A 164 16.78 3.62 13.48
N LEU A 165 16.99 3.17 12.25
CA LEU A 165 17.99 2.17 11.86
C LEU A 165 18.98 2.82 10.91
N HIS A 166 20.26 2.48 11.04
CA HIS A 166 21.34 2.96 10.16
C HIS A 166 22.04 1.78 9.52
N TRP A 167 22.53 1.95 8.30
CA TRP A 167 23.35 0.96 7.59
C TRP A 167 24.41 1.62 6.73
N ASP A 168 25.49 0.90 6.48
CA ASP A 168 26.58 1.28 5.59
C ASP A 168 26.29 0.92 4.13
N ALA A 169 27.22 1.22 3.23
CA ALA A 169 27.11 0.93 1.80
C ALA A 169 27.03 -0.58 1.46
N SER A 170 27.44 -1.45 2.38
CA SER A 170 27.32 -2.91 2.25
C SER A 170 25.99 -3.45 2.79
N GLY A 171 25.12 -2.57 3.30
CA GLY A 171 23.82 -2.95 3.86
C GLY A 171 23.90 -3.53 5.27
N HIS A 172 25.04 -3.43 5.97
CA HIS A 172 25.19 -3.85 7.35
C HIS A 172 24.76 -2.74 8.31
N THR A 173 24.22 -3.14 9.47
CA THR A 173 23.86 -2.17 10.52
C THR A 173 25.06 -1.32 10.92
N SER A 174 24.90 0.00 10.88
CA SER A 174 25.90 1.00 11.28
C SER A 174 25.43 1.75 12.53
N VAL A 175 26.38 2.25 13.31
CA VAL A 175 26.12 3.12 14.48
C VAL A 175 26.13 4.61 14.10
N ALA A 176 26.70 4.96 12.96
CA ALA A 176 26.79 6.33 12.49
C ALA A 176 25.92 6.57 11.26
N PRO A 177 25.16 7.67 11.21
CA PRO A 177 24.43 8.03 10.01
C PRO A 177 25.39 8.36 8.87
N ALA A 178 25.14 7.85 7.66
CA ALA A 178 25.80 8.31 6.44
C ALA A 178 25.27 9.70 6.06
N ALA A 179 26.10 10.49 5.37
CA ALA A 179 25.63 11.71 4.72
C ALA A 179 24.64 11.31 3.62
N THR A 180 23.36 11.61 3.80
CA THR A 180 22.29 11.24 2.87
C THR A 180 21.95 12.40 1.97
N THR A 181 21.72 12.12 0.68
CA THR A 181 21.38 13.12 -0.35
C THR A 181 19.96 12.95 -0.90
N LEU A 182 19.29 11.84 -0.56
CA LEU A 182 17.92 11.55 -0.97
C LEU A 182 17.10 11.08 0.23
N THR A 183 15.90 11.60 0.39
CA THR A 183 14.88 11.05 1.30
C THR A 183 13.66 10.60 0.51
N VAL A 184 13.16 9.40 0.81
CA VAL A 184 11.94 8.83 0.22
C VAL A 184 11.03 8.36 1.34
N GLN A 185 9.77 8.75 1.23
CA GLN A 185 8.73 8.32 2.14
C GLN A 185 7.95 7.13 1.57
N VAL A 186 7.82 6.07 2.35
CA VAL A 186 7.03 4.88 2.01
C VAL A 186 5.82 4.84 2.92
N ALA A 187 4.63 5.02 2.33
CA ALA A 187 3.38 4.91 3.07
C ALA A 187 3.01 3.44 3.29
N PRO A 188 2.45 3.09 4.46
CA PRO A 188 1.96 1.74 4.71
C PRO A 188 0.77 1.42 3.79
N PRO A 189 0.54 0.14 3.46
CA PRO A 189 -0.64 -0.28 2.73
C PRO A 189 -1.92 0.13 3.46
N PRO A 190 -2.95 0.60 2.73
CA PRO A 190 -4.23 0.97 3.31
C PRO A 190 -4.90 -0.18 4.06
N ARG A 191 -5.60 0.12 5.14
CA ARG A 191 -6.36 -0.81 5.97
C ARG A 191 -7.85 -0.48 5.88
N LEU A 192 -8.61 -1.40 5.29
CA LEU A 192 -10.05 -1.31 5.11
C LEU A 192 -10.75 -2.20 6.14
N LEU A 193 -11.66 -1.63 6.92
CA LEU A 193 -12.52 -2.38 7.83
C LEU A 193 -13.95 -2.38 7.30
N LEU A 194 -14.51 -3.58 7.14
CA LEU A 194 -15.91 -3.79 6.77
C LEU A 194 -16.72 -4.13 8.03
N LEU A 195 -17.72 -3.34 8.34
CA LEU A 195 -18.67 -3.58 9.42
C LEU A 195 -19.91 -4.25 8.84
N GLY A 196 -19.95 -5.56 8.94
CA GLY A 196 -20.87 -6.45 8.24
C GLY A 196 -20.25 -7.05 6.98
N ALA A 197 -20.89 -8.09 6.48
CA ALA A 197 -20.53 -8.78 5.24
C ALA A 197 -21.75 -9.03 4.36
N GLY A 198 -21.53 -9.20 3.05
CA GLY A 198 -22.58 -9.46 2.08
C GLY A 198 -22.03 -9.97 0.74
N PRO A 199 -22.86 -10.06 -0.27
CA PRO A 199 -22.46 -10.50 -1.61
C PRO A 199 -21.32 -9.65 -2.21
N GLU A 200 -21.22 -8.38 -1.81
CA GLU A 200 -20.18 -7.44 -2.27
C GLU A 200 -18.81 -7.71 -1.64
N THR A 201 -18.76 -8.43 -0.51
CA THR A 201 -17.51 -8.69 0.23
C THR A 201 -16.47 -9.44 -0.61
N PRO A 202 -16.78 -10.57 -1.29
CA PRO A 202 -15.78 -11.29 -2.09
C PRO A 202 -15.17 -10.47 -3.23
N PRO A 203 -15.95 -9.80 -4.10
CA PRO A 203 -15.38 -8.99 -5.15
C PRO A 203 -14.60 -7.77 -4.59
N LEU A 204 -15.09 -7.11 -3.52
CA LEU A 204 -14.38 -5.98 -2.90
C LEU A 204 -13.03 -6.42 -2.31
N ALA A 205 -13.00 -7.53 -1.58
CA ALA A 205 -11.75 -8.09 -1.05
C ALA A 205 -10.77 -8.50 -2.17
N THR A 206 -11.29 -8.95 -3.32
CA THR A 206 -10.46 -9.25 -4.49
C THR A 206 -9.81 -8.00 -5.06
N PHE A 207 -10.55 -6.91 -5.25
CA PHE A 207 -10.00 -5.63 -5.69
C PHE A 207 -9.00 -5.08 -4.68
N ALA A 208 -9.36 -5.05 -3.39
CA ALA A 208 -8.49 -4.59 -2.32
C ALA A 208 -7.15 -5.34 -2.29
N ARG A 209 -7.18 -6.66 -2.41
CA ARG A 209 -5.98 -7.51 -2.46
C ARG A 209 -5.10 -7.17 -3.67
N ARG A 210 -5.70 -7.00 -4.86
CA ARG A 210 -4.97 -6.61 -6.08
C ARG A 210 -4.36 -5.21 -5.98
N LEU A 211 -4.97 -4.33 -5.19
CA LEU A 211 -4.45 -2.99 -4.89
C LEU A 211 -3.47 -2.99 -3.70
N GLY A 212 -3.30 -4.12 -3.02
CA GLY A 212 -2.36 -4.29 -1.91
C GLY A 212 -2.88 -3.79 -0.57
N TRP A 213 -4.21 -3.66 -0.39
CA TRP A 213 -4.81 -3.25 0.88
C TRP A 213 -4.99 -4.43 1.84
N PHE A 214 -5.06 -4.13 3.13
CA PHE A 214 -5.55 -5.05 4.14
C PHE A 214 -7.06 -4.94 4.27
N VAL A 215 -7.74 -6.08 4.46
CA VAL A 215 -9.19 -6.13 4.63
C VAL A 215 -9.51 -6.92 5.88
N SER A 216 -10.09 -6.25 6.87
CA SER A 216 -10.67 -6.86 8.06
C SER A 216 -12.19 -6.77 8.01
N VAL A 217 -12.88 -7.77 8.50
CA VAL A 217 -14.35 -7.83 8.52
C VAL A 217 -14.83 -8.13 9.93
N VAL A 218 -15.78 -7.36 10.42
CA VAL A 218 -16.53 -7.65 11.65
C VAL A 218 -17.89 -8.22 11.26
N GLU A 219 -18.14 -9.49 11.56
CA GLU A 219 -19.42 -10.13 11.27
C GLU A 219 -19.62 -11.36 12.17
N HIS A 220 -20.67 -11.35 12.97
CA HIS A 220 -21.03 -12.42 13.91
C HIS A 220 -22.10 -13.36 13.40
N ARG A 221 -22.84 -12.99 12.35
CA ARG A 221 -23.93 -13.79 11.80
C ARG A 221 -23.36 -14.80 10.81
N GLY A 222 -23.37 -16.09 11.18
CA GLY A 222 -22.68 -17.16 10.45
C GLY A 222 -22.97 -17.22 8.94
N ARG A 223 -24.23 -16.99 8.51
CA ARG A 223 -24.58 -16.93 7.10
C ARG A 223 -23.83 -15.84 6.33
N TRP A 224 -23.64 -14.68 6.94
CA TRP A 224 -22.97 -13.52 6.35
C TRP A 224 -21.46 -13.64 6.47
N ALA A 225 -20.96 -14.15 7.60
CA ALA A 225 -19.54 -14.44 7.79
C ALA A 225 -18.98 -15.37 6.71
N ALA A 226 -19.80 -16.28 6.14
CA ALA A 226 -19.40 -17.15 5.04
C ALA A 226 -18.92 -16.38 3.79
N PHE A 227 -19.43 -15.17 3.52
CA PHE A 227 -18.92 -14.32 2.43
C PHE A 227 -17.49 -13.85 2.70
N ALA A 228 -17.18 -13.44 3.94
CA ALA A 228 -15.85 -13.03 4.33
C ALA A 228 -14.85 -14.20 4.31
N GLN A 229 -15.28 -15.39 4.76
CA GLN A 229 -14.47 -16.62 4.67
C GLN A 229 -14.17 -16.99 3.21
N ALA A 230 -15.17 -16.96 2.34
CA ALA A 230 -15.01 -17.24 0.91
C ALA A 230 -14.10 -16.20 0.22
N ALA A 231 -14.11 -14.96 0.69
CA ALA A 231 -13.27 -13.87 0.21
C ALA A 231 -11.80 -13.98 0.64
N GLN A 232 -11.47 -14.84 1.61
CA GLN A 232 -10.14 -14.93 2.20
C GLN A 232 -9.63 -13.56 2.67
N VAL A 233 -10.45 -12.85 3.45
CA VAL A 233 -10.05 -11.57 4.06
C VAL A 233 -8.90 -11.79 5.04
N ASP A 234 -8.18 -10.73 5.37
CA ASP A 234 -7.01 -10.84 6.25
C ASP A 234 -7.41 -11.20 7.68
N ASN A 235 -8.47 -10.54 8.19
CA ASN A 235 -9.02 -10.83 9.50
C ASN A 235 -10.54 -10.94 9.41
N LEU A 236 -11.10 -11.98 10.02
CA LEU A 236 -12.53 -12.08 10.26
C LEU A 236 -12.75 -12.09 11.79
N LEU A 237 -13.38 -11.04 12.28
CA LEU A 237 -13.64 -10.81 13.68
C LEU A 237 -15.10 -11.17 13.97
N ASP A 238 -15.30 -12.23 14.73
CA ASP A 238 -16.63 -12.67 15.20
C ASP A 238 -17.04 -11.83 16.41
N LEU A 239 -17.47 -10.60 16.13
CA LEU A 239 -17.87 -9.62 17.14
C LEU A 239 -19.27 -9.09 16.86
N ALA A 240 -20.07 -9.03 17.91
CA ALA A 240 -21.36 -8.35 17.86
C ALA A 240 -21.17 -6.83 17.67
N PRO A 241 -22.18 -6.10 17.14
CA PRO A 241 -22.08 -4.67 16.88
C PRO A 241 -21.68 -3.83 18.10
N GLU A 242 -22.08 -4.28 19.30
CA GLU A 242 -21.76 -3.60 20.56
C GLU A 242 -20.25 -3.64 20.87
N SER A 243 -19.54 -4.60 20.32
CA SER A 243 -18.09 -4.79 20.49
C SER A 243 -17.26 -4.20 19.34
N ALA A 244 -17.88 -3.49 18.39
CA ALA A 244 -17.19 -2.89 17.24
C ALA A 244 -16.10 -1.89 17.65
N ALA A 245 -16.22 -1.28 18.84
CA ALA A 245 -15.22 -0.36 19.40
C ALA A 245 -13.83 -0.99 19.54
N SER A 246 -13.78 -2.23 20.02
CA SER A 246 -12.51 -2.95 20.18
C SER A 246 -11.85 -3.25 18.83
N ALA A 247 -12.63 -3.72 17.86
CA ALA A 247 -12.14 -4.02 16.52
C ALA A 247 -11.52 -2.78 15.84
N LEU A 248 -12.16 -1.62 15.96
CA LEU A 248 -11.65 -0.39 15.38
C LEU A 248 -10.38 0.14 16.04
N ALA A 249 -10.25 -0.06 17.35
CA ALA A 249 -9.06 0.33 18.11
C ALA A 249 -7.84 -0.54 17.73
N GLU A 250 -8.06 -1.83 17.48
CA GLU A 250 -7.00 -2.80 17.16
C GLU A 250 -6.61 -2.80 15.69
N GLU A 251 -7.56 -2.60 14.77
CA GLU A 251 -7.34 -2.73 13.33
C GLU A 251 -6.69 -1.48 12.69
N HIS A 252 -6.62 -0.35 13.38
CA HIS A 252 -6.05 0.90 12.86
C HIS A 252 -6.54 1.27 11.45
N ALA A 253 -7.86 1.11 11.22
CA ALA A 253 -8.45 1.27 9.90
C ALA A 253 -8.28 2.69 9.33
N ASP A 254 -7.91 2.77 8.04
CA ASP A 254 -7.86 4.03 7.29
C ASP A 254 -9.22 4.39 6.69
N ALA A 255 -10.06 3.38 6.48
CA ALA A 255 -11.44 3.54 6.04
C ALA A 255 -12.33 2.45 6.63
N VAL A 256 -13.57 2.81 6.93
CA VAL A 256 -14.60 1.91 7.45
C VAL A 256 -15.80 1.93 6.51
N ILE A 257 -16.32 0.75 6.13
CA ILE A 257 -17.53 0.62 5.33
C ILE A 257 -18.60 -0.14 6.12
N LEU A 258 -19.75 0.49 6.30
CA LEU A 258 -20.93 -0.11 6.90
C LEU A 258 -21.73 -0.83 5.81
N MET A 259 -21.82 -2.15 5.92
CA MET A 259 -22.47 -3.01 4.91
C MET A 259 -23.13 -4.26 5.53
N SER A 260 -23.76 -4.07 6.69
CA SER A 260 -24.40 -5.17 7.39
C SER A 260 -25.71 -5.66 6.74
N HIS A 261 -26.26 -4.90 5.80
CA HIS A 261 -27.59 -5.10 5.21
C HIS A 261 -28.73 -5.15 6.25
N ASN A 262 -28.47 -4.66 7.47
CA ASN A 262 -29.46 -4.57 8.55
C ASN A 262 -29.52 -3.14 9.10
N TYR A 263 -30.72 -2.58 9.14
CA TYR A 263 -30.93 -1.19 9.51
C TYR A 263 -30.48 -0.89 10.96
N ALA A 264 -30.88 -1.73 11.91
CA ALA A 264 -30.58 -1.51 13.32
C ALA A 264 -29.04 -1.68 13.61
N ILE A 265 -28.40 -2.63 12.93
CA ILE A 265 -26.95 -2.83 13.03
C ILE A 265 -26.20 -1.64 12.42
N ASP A 266 -26.58 -1.19 11.21
CA ASP A 266 -25.92 -0.04 10.60
C ASP A 266 -26.09 1.24 11.42
N LEU A 267 -27.25 1.42 12.09
CA LEU A 267 -27.46 2.54 13.00
C LEU A 267 -26.50 2.50 14.21
N GLN A 268 -26.30 1.32 14.79
CA GLN A 268 -25.32 1.14 15.88
C GLN A 268 -23.90 1.46 15.41
N TYR A 269 -23.51 0.99 14.25
CA TYR A 269 -22.20 1.30 13.66
C TYR A 269 -22.03 2.79 13.35
N LEU A 270 -23.08 3.49 12.86
CA LEU A 270 -23.03 4.92 12.63
C LEU A 270 -22.83 5.69 13.96
N ARG A 271 -23.56 5.32 15.02
CA ARG A 271 -23.37 5.91 16.36
C ARG A 271 -21.93 5.73 16.83
N PHE A 272 -21.42 4.52 16.68
CA PHE A 272 -20.03 4.24 17.02
C PHE A 272 -19.05 5.10 16.21
N CYS A 273 -19.19 5.17 14.88
CA CYS A 273 -18.35 5.98 14.01
C CYS A 273 -18.45 7.48 14.34
N ALA A 274 -19.60 7.98 14.80
CA ALA A 274 -19.75 9.38 15.18
C ALA A 274 -18.85 9.80 16.36
N HIS A 275 -18.52 8.85 17.26
CA HIS A 275 -17.74 9.08 18.47
C HIS A 275 -16.29 8.63 18.39
N ASN A 276 -15.84 8.09 17.24
CA ASN A 276 -14.49 7.62 17.04
C ASN A 276 -13.78 8.34 15.89
N PRO A 277 -12.46 8.57 15.96
CA PRO A 277 -11.70 9.33 14.98
C PRO A 277 -11.39 8.48 13.73
N ILE A 278 -12.39 8.24 12.89
CA ILE A 278 -12.28 7.55 11.61
C ILE A 278 -12.35 8.58 10.50
N ASP A 279 -11.36 8.64 9.63
CA ASP A 279 -11.25 9.67 8.60
C ASP A 279 -12.20 9.45 7.41
N TYR A 280 -12.59 8.19 7.15
CA TYR A 280 -13.50 7.81 6.07
C TYR A 280 -14.53 6.81 6.57
N VAL A 281 -15.80 7.17 6.47
CA VAL A 281 -16.94 6.31 6.82
C VAL A 281 -17.84 6.16 5.60
N GLY A 282 -17.89 4.97 5.01
CA GLY A 282 -18.78 4.63 3.91
C GLY A 282 -20.04 3.93 4.41
N LEU A 283 -21.19 4.27 3.86
CA LEU A 283 -22.44 3.58 4.14
C LEU A 283 -23.01 2.99 2.85
N LEU A 284 -23.17 1.66 2.82
CA LEU A 284 -23.79 0.95 1.73
C LEU A 284 -25.30 1.07 1.81
N GLY A 285 -25.92 1.37 0.68
CA GLY A 285 -27.37 1.41 0.54
C GLY A 285 -27.87 2.67 -0.18
N PRO A 286 -29.14 2.70 -0.60
CA PRO A 286 -29.70 3.82 -1.35
C PRO A 286 -29.83 5.08 -0.48
N GLY A 287 -29.91 6.25 -1.15
CA GLY A 287 -30.05 7.54 -0.48
C GLY A 287 -31.20 7.62 0.51
N ALA A 288 -32.35 7.06 0.20
CA ALA A 288 -33.51 7.03 1.11
C ALA A 288 -33.20 6.28 2.43
N ARG A 289 -32.40 5.18 2.37
CA ARG A 289 -31.97 4.47 3.58
C ARG A 289 -30.99 5.30 4.40
N ARG A 290 -30.04 5.95 3.73
CA ARG A 290 -29.14 6.91 4.39
C ARG A 290 -29.89 7.98 5.14
N ASP A 291 -30.87 8.62 4.48
CA ASP A 291 -31.60 9.74 5.05
C ASP A 291 -32.39 9.31 6.30
N ALA A 292 -33.06 8.14 6.25
CA ALA A 292 -33.74 7.57 7.41
C ALA A 292 -32.79 7.25 8.58
N LEU A 293 -31.61 6.66 8.28
CA LEU A 293 -30.61 6.36 9.30
C LEU A 293 -30.05 7.63 9.95
N LEU A 294 -29.80 8.68 9.18
CA LEU A 294 -29.29 9.95 9.70
C LEU A 294 -30.33 10.73 10.53
N GLU A 295 -31.62 10.62 10.17
CA GLU A 295 -32.71 11.17 10.96
C GLU A 295 -32.78 10.48 12.34
N GLU A 296 -32.75 9.14 12.37
CA GLU A 296 -32.79 8.38 13.64
C GLU A 296 -31.50 8.50 14.46
N LEU A 297 -30.35 8.71 13.80
CA LEU A 297 -29.08 8.98 14.48
C LEU A 297 -29.12 10.28 15.29
N GLY A 298 -29.87 11.27 14.79
CA GLY A 298 -30.02 12.58 15.40
C GLY A 298 -29.02 13.61 14.92
N ALA A 299 -29.37 14.88 15.09
CA ALA A 299 -28.63 16.01 14.49
C ALA A 299 -27.17 16.11 14.96
N ALA A 300 -26.90 15.86 16.25
CA ALA A 300 -25.56 16.00 16.82
C ALA A 300 -24.56 15.00 16.20
N ASP A 301 -24.91 13.72 16.12
CA ASP A 301 -24.04 12.68 15.59
C ASP A 301 -23.96 12.75 14.07
N THR A 302 -25.04 13.12 13.41
CA THR A 302 -25.05 13.42 11.96
C THR A 302 -24.04 14.54 11.64
N GLN A 303 -24.02 15.61 12.41
CA GLN A 303 -23.08 16.72 12.19
C GLN A 303 -21.61 16.29 12.40
N ARG A 304 -21.33 15.38 13.34
CA ARG A 304 -19.99 14.83 13.55
C ARG A 304 -19.52 13.96 12.40
N LEU A 305 -20.43 13.20 11.78
CA LEU A 305 -20.11 12.30 10.65
C LEU A 305 -20.01 13.03 9.33
N LYS A 306 -20.80 14.09 9.13
CA LYS A 306 -20.97 14.77 7.82
C LYS A 306 -19.67 15.05 7.04
N PRO A 307 -18.56 15.49 7.65
CA PRO A 307 -17.33 15.80 6.91
C PRO A 307 -16.61 14.56 6.32
N ARG A 308 -16.93 13.36 6.81
CA ARG A 308 -16.23 12.11 6.53
C ARG A 308 -17.16 10.96 6.12
N LEU A 309 -18.47 11.25 6.00
CA LEU A 309 -19.49 10.29 5.59
C LEU A 309 -19.64 10.28 4.08
N HIS A 310 -19.48 9.11 3.49
CA HIS A 310 -19.67 8.80 2.07
C HIS A 310 -20.90 7.89 1.96
N ALA A 311 -22.04 8.46 1.55
CA ALA A 311 -23.29 7.73 1.53
C ALA A 311 -24.25 8.27 0.44
N PRO A 312 -24.65 7.47 -0.53
CA PRO A 312 -24.18 6.09 -0.78
C PRO A 312 -22.69 6.02 -1.04
N VAL A 313 -22.03 4.96 -0.51
CA VAL A 313 -20.61 4.72 -0.77
C VAL A 313 -20.41 4.16 -2.19
N GLY A 314 -19.36 4.63 -2.86
CA GLY A 314 -18.98 4.25 -4.20
C GLY A 314 -19.18 5.36 -5.23
N LEU A 315 -18.34 5.36 -6.27
CA LEU A 315 -18.50 6.25 -7.41
C LEU A 315 -19.72 5.83 -8.26
N ASP A 316 -20.38 6.79 -8.85
CA ASP A 316 -21.44 6.50 -9.84
C ASP A 316 -20.79 6.01 -11.16
N LEU A 317 -20.58 4.71 -11.27
CA LEU A 317 -20.00 4.06 -12.45
C LEU A 317 -21.04 3.35 -13.29
N GLY A 318 -22.31 3.33 -12.85
CA GLY A 318 -23.36 2.51 -13.44
C GLY A 318 -23.18 1.02 -13.13
N GLY A 319 -23.98 0.18 -13.78
CA GLY A 319 -23.99 -1.27 -13.58
C GLY A 319 -24.87 -1.73 -12.41
N HIS A 320 -24.98 -3.05 -12.26
CA HIS A 320 -25.81 -3.68 -11.24
C HIS A 320 -25.09 -4.91 -10.66
N GLY A 321 -25.46 -5.30 -9.44
CA GLY A 321 -24.94 -6.48 -8.78
C GLY A 321 -23.72 -6.21 -7.90
N ALA A 322 -23.31 -7.24 -7.20
CA ALA A 322 -22.27 -7.18 -6.17
C ALA A 322 -20.91 -6.71 -6.72
N GLU A 323 -20.54 -7.16 -7.91
CA GLU A 323 -19.27 -6.82 -8.56
C GLU A 323 -19.20 -5.36 -8.97
N ALA A 324 -20.29 -4.81 -9.52
CA ALA A 324 -20.36 -3.40 -9.92
C ALA A 324 -20.31 -2.48 -8.69
N ILE A 325 -21.02 -2.83 -7.63
CA ILE A 325 -21.01 -2.11 -6.35
C ILE A 325 -19.59 -2.17 -5.74
N ALA A 326 -18.98 -3.34 -5.70
CA ALA A 326 -17.64 -3.51 -5.17
C ALA A 326 -16.58 -2.71 -5.95
N LEU A 327 -16.69 -2.67 -7.30
CA LEU A 327 -15.83 -1.85 -8.15
C LEU A 327 -16.00 -0.36 -7.84
N ALA A 328 -17.25 0.10 -7.72
CA ALA A 328 -17.55 1.50 -7.40
C ALA A 328 -16.96 1.93 -6.04
N ILE A 329 -17.09 1.08 -5.02
CA ILE A 329 -16.51 1.29 -3.69
C ILE A 329 -14.98 1.28 -3.77
N ALA A 330 -14.37 0.28 -4.42
CA ALA A 330 -12.93 0.19 -4.58
C ALA A 330 -12.35 1.40 -5.32
N ALA A 331 -13.03 1.89 -6.36
CA ALA A 331 -12.60 3.08 -7.13
C ALA A 331 -12.66 4.37 -6.27
N GLU A 332 -13.68 4.54 -5.46
CA GLU A 332 -13.79 5.68 -4.55
C GLU A 332 -12.69 5.63 -3.48
N LEU A 333 -12.48 4.48 -2.84
CA LEU A 333 -11.44 4.28 -1.84
C LEU A 333 -10.04 4.48 -2.45
N GLN A 334 -9.78 4.00 -3.67
CA GLN A 334 -8.50 4.22 -4.36
C GLN A 334 -8.25 5.72 -4.58
N ARG A 335 -9.26 6.47 -4.99
CA ARG A 335 -9.17 7.94 -5.11
C ARG A 335 -8.84 8.59 -3.76
N TYR A 336 -9.52 8.17 -2.70
CA TYR A 336 -9.33 8.67 -1.34
C TYR A 336 -7.91 8.39 -0.82
N PHE A 337 -7.45 7.14 -0.88
CA PHE A 337 -6.12 6.76 -0.42
C PHE A 337 -5.00 7.42 -1.24
N SER A 338 -5.18 7.55 -2.57
CA SER A 338 -4.21 8.24 -3.42
C SER A 338 -4.10 9.74 -3.11
N ALA A 339 -5.21 10.40 -2.77
CA ALA A 339 -5.19 11.80 -2.36
C ALA A 339 -4.47 11.98 -1.02
N ARG A 340 -4.72 11.09 -0.06
CA ARG A 340 -4.06 11.09 1.25
C ARG A 340 -2.54 10.86 1.12
N ALA A 341 -2.11 9.89 0.33
CA ALA A 341 -0.69 9.64 0.07
C ALA A 341 0.02 10.84 -0.57
N ARG A 342 -0.63 11.54 -1.51
CA ARG A 342 -0.07 12.76 -2.11
C ARG A 342 0.10 13.89 -1.10
N ASN A 343 -0.87 14.09 -0.21
CA ASN A 343 -0.78 15.11 0.84
C ASN A 343 0.36 14.82 1.82
N THR A 344 0.66 13.55 2.06
CA THR A 344 1.81 13.14 2.88
C THR A 344 3.13 13.28 2.11
N ALA A 345 3.16 12.99 0.81
CA ALA A 345 4.34 13.08 -0.05
C ALA A 345 4.72 14.53 -0.45
N THR A 346 3.84 15.52 -0.25
CA THR A 346 4.12 16.95 -0.56
C THR A 346 5.19 17.55 0.35
N LEU A 347 5.68 16.80 1.33
CA LEU A 347 6.84 17.13 2.17
C LEU A 347 8.19 16.59 1.64
N LEU A 348 8.19 15.91 0.49
CA LEU A 348 9.43 15.62 -0.22
C LEU A 348 9.96 16.93 -0.81
N THR A 349 10.67 17.71 0.00
CA THR A 349 11.51 18.78 -0.53
C THR A 349 12.55 18.09 -1.40
N ALA A 350 12.26 18.02 -2.72
CA ALA A 350 13.30 17.81 -3.69
C ALA A 350 14.34 18.89 -3.42
N LEU A 351 15.51 18.48 -2.93
CA LEU A 351 16.69 19.29 -3.13
C LEU A 351 16.83 19.41 -4.63
N GLU A 352 16.43 20.58 -5.15
CA GLU A 352 16.56 20.93 -6.56
C GLU A 352 18.02 20.69 -6.92
N TYR A 353 18.22 19.88 -7.93
CA TYR A 353 19.49 19.73 -8.58
C TYR A 353 19.79 21.06 -9.28
N ALA A 354 20.61 21.92 -8.64
CA ALA A 354 21.29 23.01 -9.31
C ALA A 354 22.40 22.46 -10.22
#